data_02e8d5f31af086d8fee2b3b783a73f49
#
_entry.id   02e8d5f31af086d8fee2b3b783a73f49
#
_cell.length_a   1.000
_cell.length_b   1.000
_cell.length_c   1.000
_cell.angle_alpha   90.00
_cell.angle_beta   90.00
_cell.angle_gamma   90.00
#
_symmetry.space_group_name_H-M   'P 1'
#
loop_
_entity.id
_entity.type
_entity.pdbx_description
1 polymer ?
#
loop_
_entity_poly.entity_id
_entity_poly.type
_entity_poly.pdbx_seq_one_letter_code
_entity_poly.pdbx_strand_id
1 'polypeptide(L)'
;MNRQLIRLKAILWMVALAMLTFVNHAHARVTCSISSTGFSTAYGSALNVTAASFTVTCTANPGGGTATYQVAVDNGLNFSGTQNRAAAGANMLNYFLASDSGCTSAWKGTAYIPATPYTTQNFLAAGTETKTFSYYGCVPAGLAVPAAGTYSDTVTMSIIPGGTAFTGGTFAVSITAPATCSFSTQPGNIDFNYTSFGAAALANTFFVTNCSNLLPYTMALDATSGTIVGLNYTLALNTTPDSGGTSPLTSRGTAAGAQTFYINGSIAAGQAGTCATGTCSGSETHTLTITY
;
A
#
# COMPACT_ATOMS: atom_id res chain seq x y z
N MET A 1 43.03 -74.73 31.58
CA MET A 1 42.15 -73.69 32.21
C MET A 1 42.53 -72.26 31.87
N ASN A 2 43.74 -71.93 31.43
CA ASN A 2 44.21 -70.54 31.19
C ASN A 2 43.83 -69.91 29.83
N ARG A 3 43.55 -70.66 28.79
CA ARG A 3 43.25 -70.11 27.45
C ARG A 3 41.83 -69.50 27.35
N GLN A 4 40.89 -70.05 28.09
CA GLN A 4 39.51 -69.50 28.12
C GLN A 4 39.39 -68.18 28.88
N LEU A 5 40.14 -68.03 29.97
CA LEU A 5 40.16 -66.79 30.74
C LEU A 5 40.79 -65.60 29.97
N ILE A 6 41.82 -65.87 29.16
CA ILE A 6 42.46 -64.87 28.32
C ILE A 6 41.52 -64.40 27.22
N ARG A 7 40.76 -65.30 26.60
CA ARG A 7 39.77 -64.94 25.55
C ARG A 7 38.61 -64.14 26.13
N LEU A 8 38.12 -64.48 27.33
CA LEU A 8 37.07 -63.74 27.98
C LEU A 8 37.49 -62.31 28.35
N LYS A 9 38.69 -62.14 28.87
CA LYS A 9 39.26 -60.80 29.16
C LYS A 9 39.44 -59.98 27.89
N ALA A 10 39.91 -60.55 26.81
CA ALA A 10 40.07 -59.86 25.52
C ALA A 10 38.71 -59.40 24.93
N ILE A 11 37.67 -60.22 25.05
CA ILE A 11 36.32 -59.87 24.58
C ILE A 11 35.73 -58.77 25.48
N LEU A 12 35.91 -58.83 26.81
CA LEU A 12 35.46 -57.74 27.71
C LEU A 12 36.14 -56.40 27.39
N TRP A 13 37.47 -56.44 27.09
CA TRP A 13 38.19 -55.26 26.71
C TRP A 13 37.76 -54.69 25.35
N MET A 14 37.45 -55.52 24.38
CA MET A 14 36.92 -55.10 23.10
C MET A 14 35.50 -54.50 23.20
N VAL A 15 34.65 -55.09 24.05
CA VAL A 15 33.30 -54.57 24.29
C VAL A 15 33.39 -53.23 25.07
N ALA A 16 34.30 -53.10 26.05
CA ALA A 16 34.52 -51.85 26.75
C ALA A 16 35.07 -50.76 25.81
N LEU A 17 35.99 -51.11 24.91
CA LEU A 17 36.54 -50.20 23.91
C LEU A 17 35.47 -49.80 22.88
N ALA A 18 34.58 -50.73 22.46
CA ALA A 18 33.47 -50.46 21.57
C ALA A 18 32.41 -49.58 22.24
N MET A 19 32.15 -49.71 23.54
CA MET A 19 31.22 -48.82 24.27
C MET A 19 31.80 -47.41 24.46
N LEU A 20 33.09 -47.23 24.51
CA LEU A 20 33.74 -45.89 24.57
C LEU A 20 33.68 -45.12 23.23
N THR A 21 33.45 -45.81 22.10
CA THR A 21 33.31 -45.14 20.79
C THR A 21 31.87 -44.66 20.50
N PHE A 22 30.90 -45.05 21.30
CA PHE A 22 29.55 -44.49 21.26
C PHE A 22 29.39 -43.26 22.18
N VAL A 23 30.42 -42.48 22.39
CA VAL A 23 30.22 -41.10 22.84
C VAL A 23 29.55 -40.42 21.66
N ASN A 24 28.22 -40.45 21.61
CA ASN A 24 27.47 -39.53 20.76
C ASN A 24 28.04 -38.15 21.06
N HIS A 25 28.82 -37.63 20.13
CA HIS A 25 29.12 -36.21 20.11
C HIS A 25 27.77 -35.55 19.94
N ALA A 26 27.15 -35.18 21.06
CA ALA A 26 26.02 -34.28 21.04
C ALA A 26 26.61 -32.99 20.44
N HIS A 27 26.53 -32.90 19.09
CA HIS A 27 26.87 -31.66 18.41
C HIS A 27 26.03 -30.60 19.12
N ALA A 28 26.68 -29.66 19.74
CA ALA A 28 26.03 -28.52 20.31
C ALA A 28 25.16 -27.90 19.22
N ARG A 29 23.85 -28.08 19.37
CA ARG A 29 22.89 -27.66 18.36
C ARG A 29 22.39 -26.29 18.75
N VAL A 30 22.63 -25.32 17.89
CA VAL A 30 21.97 -24.02 17.96
C VAL A 30 20.70 -24.09 17.14
N THR A 31 19.59 -23.72 17.74
CA THR A 31 18.30 -23.55 17.08
C THR A 31 17.99 -22.08 16.97
N CYS A 32 17.53 -21.60 15.83
CA CYS A 32 17.15 -20.20 15.64
C CYS A 32 15.71 -20.13 15.12
N SER A 33 14.99 -19.13 15.58
CA SER A 33 13.66 -18.74 15.09
C SER A 33 13.64 -17.26 14.75
N ILE A 34 12.69 -16.87 13.89
CA ILE A 34 12.51 -15.51 13.44
C ILE A 34 11.08 -15.06 13.69
N SER A 35 10.91 -13.80 14.09
CA SER A 35 9.60 -13.16 14.25
C SER A 35 9.64 -11.71 13.79
N SER A 36 8.51 -11.21 13.31
CA SER A 36 8.28 -9.80 12.99
C SER A 36 6.83 -9.46 13.24
N THR A 37 6.57 -8.23 13.62
CA THR A 37 5.19 -7.70 13.73
C THR A 37 4.63 -7.27 12.38
N GLY A 38 5.47 -7.25 11.34
CA GLY A 38 5.14 -6.68 10.04
C GLY A 38 5.12 -5.16 10.05
N PHE A 39 4.48 -4.57 9.05
CA PHE A 39 4.28 -3.13 9.02
C PHE A 39 2.85 -2.76 8.59
N SER A 40 2.41 -1.60 9.07
CA SER A 40 1.14 -1.00 8.69
C SER A 40 1.39 0.45 8.28
N THR A 41 0.80 0.88 7.15
CA THR A 41 0.98 2.23 6.62
C THR A 41 -0.27 2.71 5.92
N ALA A 42 -0.35 4.03 5.66
CA ALA A 42 -1.39 4.61 4.83
C ALA A 42 -0.85 4.88 3.41
N TYR A 43 -1.67 4.66 2.40
CA TYR A 43 -1.37 5.05 1.03
C TYR A 43 -1.37 6.59 0.92
N GLY A 44 -0.37 7.12 0.20
CA GLY A 44 -0.27 8.53 -0.16
C GLY A 44 0.15 8.72 -1.62
N SER A 45 0.09 9.94 -2.15
CA SER A 45 0.52 10.27 -3.50
C SER A 45 2.05 10.28 -3.67
N ALA A 46 2.79 10.45 -2.58
CA ALA A 46 4.25 10.40 -2.54
C ALA A 46 4.73 9.02 -2.10
N LEU A 47 6.04 8.74 -2.28
CA LEU A 47 6.69 7.58 -1.70
C LEU A 47 6.43 7.54 -0.18
N ASN A 48 5.81 6.47 0.29
CA ASN A 48 5.59 6.24 1.72
C ASN A 48 6.58 5.18 2.21
N VAL A 49 7.30 5.50 3.29
CA VAL A 49 8.33 4.65 3.88
C VAL A 49 7.96 4.40 5.35
N THR A 50 7.81 3.15 5.72
CA THR A 50 7.49 2.73 7.09
C THR A 50 8.60 1.84 7.62
N ALA A 51 9.25 2.29 8.70
CA ALA A 51 10.25 1.49 9.40
C ALA A 51 9.59 0.33 10.15
N ALA A 52 10.21 -0.84 10.05
CA ALA A 52 9.82 -2.05 10.75
C ALA A 52 11.04 -2.85 11.18
N SER A 53 10.85 -3.89 11.95
CA SER A 53 11.93 -4.75 12.40
C SER A 53 11.51 -6.21 12.46
N PHE A 54 12.51 -7.08 12.37
CA PHE A 54 12.37 -8.48 12.71
C PHE A 54 13.45 -8.88 13.72
N THR A 55 13.19 -9.95 14.43
CA THR A 55 14.06 -10.44 15.50
C THR A 55 14.41 -11.91 15.24
N VAL A 56 15.69 -12.23 15.29
CA VAL A 56 16.19 -13.60 15.25
C VAL A 56 16.62 -13.99 16.67
N THR A 57 15.99 -15.01 17.20
CA THR A 57 16.30 -15.59 18.51
C THR A 57 16.98 -16.93 18.32
N CYS A 58 18.22 -17.06 18.77
CA CYS A 58 18.99 -18.30 18.71
C CYS A 58 19.20 -18.86 20.12
N THR A 59 18.99 -20.15 20.29
CA THR A 59 19.21 -20.87 21.57
C THR A 59 20.18 -22.01 21.34
N ALA A 60 21.21 -22.04 22.15
CA ALA A 60 22.22 -23.10 22.17
C ALA A 60 21.95 -24.08 23.31
N ASN A 61 22.13 -25.38 23.05
CA ASN A 61 22.12 -26.46 24.05
C ASN A 61 23.42 -26.46 24.88
N PRO A 62 23.49 -27.23 25.97
CA PRO A 62 24.73 -27.44 26.71
C PRO A 62 25.88 -27.86 25.80
N GLY A 63 27.02 -27.17 25.91
CA GLY A 63 28.16 -27.32 25.02
C GLY A 63 28.37 -26.15 24.04
N GLY A 64 27.40 -25.22 24.00
CA GLY A 64 27.52 -24.03 23.15
C GLY A 64 27.34 -24.34 21.65
N GLY A 65 27.84 -23.45 20.83
CA GLY A 65 27.82 -23.57 19.36
C GLY A 65 27.83 -22.23 18.66
N THR A 66 27.71 -22.27 17.33
CA THR A 66 27.69 -21.07 16.49
C THR A 66 26.50 -21.13 15.53
N ALA A 67 25.77 -20.04 15.41
CA ALA A 67 24.82 -19.80 14.34
C ALA A 67 25.34 -18.72 13.40
N THR A 68 25.45 -19.03 12.12
CA THR A 68 25.81 -18.07 11.06
C THR A 68 24.68 -18.05 10.02
N TYR A 69 24.08 -16.89 9.80
CA TYR A 69 22.87 -16.79 8.98
C TYR A 69 22.71 -15.43 8.30
N GLN A 70 21.86 -15.43 7.28
CA GLN A 70 21.18 -14.27 6.72
C GLN A 70 19.67 -14.53 6.76
N VAL A 71 18.87 -13.49 6.58
CA VAL A 71 17.42 -13.60 6.48
C VAL A 71 16.96 -13.18 5.10
N ALA A 72 16.26 -14.07 4.43
CA ALA A 72 15.58 -13.80 3.16
C ALA A 72 14.07 -13.66 3.37
N VAL A 73 13.41 -13.00 2.44
CA VAL A 73 11.95 -12.93 2.36
C VAL A 73 11.49 -13.46 1.01
N ASP A 74 10.27 -14.01 0.99
CA ASP A 74 9.59 -14.31 -0.27
C ASP A 74 8.99 -13.02 -0.88
N ASN A 75 8.23 -13.20 -1.94
CA ASN A 75 7.59 -12.09 -2.65
C ASN A 75 6.15 -11.83 -2.19
N GLY A 76 5.70 -12.44 -1.10
CA GLY A 76 4.33 -12.38 -0.61
C GLY A 76 3.33 -13.21 -1.44
N LEU A 77 2.08 -13.28 -0.96
CA LEU A 77 1.03 -14.12 -1.54
C LEU A 77 0.51 -13.58 -2.89
N ASN A 78 0.58 -12.26 -3.11
CA ASN A 78 -0.04 -11.60 -4.25
C ASN A 78 0.99 -11.09 -5.28
N PHE A 79 2.17 -11.69 -5.33
CA PHE A 79 3.25 -11.29 -6.23
C PHE A 79 2.84 -11.37 -7.71
N SER A 80 3.30 -10.39 -8.51
CA SER A 80 3.15 -10.43 -9.96
C SER A 80 4.31 -9.74 -10.66
N GLY A 81 4.91 -10.44 -11.60
CA GLY A 81 6.06 -9.95 -12.36
C GLY A 81 7.26 -9.64 -11.47
N THR A 82 7.49 -8.37 -11.16
CA THR A 82 8.60 -7.89 -10.33
C THR A 82 8.15 -7.19 -9.04
N GLN A 83 6.83 -7.14 -8.78
CA GLN A 83 6.24 -6.34 -7.70
C GLN A 83 5.54 -7.22 -6.66
N ASN A 84 5.82 -6.96 -5.38
CA ASN A 84 4.97 -7.42 -4.30
C ASN A 84 3.68 -6.60 -4.32
N ARG A 85 2.56 -7.22 -4.00
CA ARG A 85 1.25 -6.56 -3.99
C ARG A 85 0.47 -6.95 -2.76
N ALA A 86 -0.15 -5.96 -2.13
CA ALA A 86 -1.19 -6.16 -1.13
C ALA A 86 -2.55 -6.15 -1.82
N ALA A 87 -3.49 -6.96 -1.35
CA ALA A 87 -4.81 -7.17 -1.94
C ALA A 87 -5.93 -6.62 -1.06
N ALA A 88 -6.93 -5.99 -1.67
CA ALA A 88 -8.24 -5.67 -1.11
C ALA A 88 -9.31 -6.22 -2.06
N GLY A 89 -9.71 -7.48 -1.86
CA GLY A 89 -10.50 -8.22 -2.82
C GLY A 89 -9.79 -8.36 -4.17
N ALA A 90 -10.38 -7.88 -5.25
CA ALA A 90 -9.79 -7.88 -6.59
C ALA A 90 -8.80 -6.71 -6.83
N ASN A 91 -8.79 -5.71 -5.95
CA ASN A 91 -7.92 -4.55 -6.09
C ASN A 91 -6.54 -4.84 -5.51
N MET A 92 -5.50 -4.40 -6.21
CA MET A 92 -4.11 -4.64 -5.85
C MET A 92 -3.37 -3.33 -5.69
N LEU A 93 -2.49 -3.25 -4.68
CA LEU A 93 -1.63 -2.11 -4.42
C LEU A 93 -0.18 -2.58 -4.32
N ASN A 94 0.69 -2.03 -5.16
CA ASN A 94 2.10 -2.40 -5.20
C ASN A 94 2.83 -1.87 -3.97
N TYR A 95 3.74 -2.68 -3.45
CA TYR A 95 4.69 -2.29 -2.41
C TYR A 95 6.01 -3.05 -2.62
N PHE A 96 7.03 -2.71 -1.86
CA PHE A 96 8.24 -3.50 -1.75
C PHE A 96 8.87 -3.35 -0.37
N LEU A 97 9.77 -4.26 -0.05
CA LEU A 97 10.56 -4.22 1.17
C LEU A 97 11.96 -3.73 0.82
N ALA A 98 12.57 -2.95 1.72
CA ALA A 98 13.92 -2.44 1.55
C ALA A 98 14.75 -2.62 2.81
N SER A 99 16.06 -2.69 2.64
CA SER A 99 17.03 -2.72 3.74
C SER A 99 17.48 -1.31 4.18
N ASP A 100 17.07 -0.26 3.44
CA ASP A 100 17.41 1.12 3.71
C ASP A 100 16.19 2.04 3.73
N SER A 101 16.28 3.14 4.48
CA SER A 101 15.20 4.13 4.62
C SER A 101 14.93 4.95 3.36
N GLY A 102 15.82 4.91 2.38
CA GLY A 102 15.64 5.54 1.07
C GLY A 102 14.86 4.68 0.09
N CYS A 103 14.53 3.44 0.48
CA CYS A 103 13.86 2.47 -0.39
C CYS A 103 14.63 2.18 -1.69
N THR A 104 15.96 2.24 -1.65
CA THR A 104 16.82 2.04 -2.82
C THR A 104 17.36 0.62 -2.93
N SER A 105 17.52 -0.07 -1.80
CA SER A 105 18.06 -1.43 -1.71
C SER A 105 16.92 -2.41 -1.42
N ALA A 106 16.30 -2.95 -2.46
CA ALA A 106 15.18 -3.87 -2.31
C ALA A 106 15.59 -5.15 -1.55
N TRP A 107 14.78 -5.52 -0.56
CA TRP A 107 14.87 -6.79 0.16
C TRP A 107 13.73 -7.69 -0.31
N LYS A 108 14.02 -8.60 -1.24
CA LYS A 108 13.04 -9.52 -1.83
C LYS A 108 13.70 -10.76 -2.40
N GLY A 109 12.97 -11.87 -2.42
CA GLY A 109 13.39 -13.11 -3.04
C GLY A 109 14.75 -13.58 -2.54
N THR A 110 15.76 -13.54 -3.37
CA THR A 110 17.14 -13.94 -3.05
C THR A 110 17.96 -12.87 -2.34
N ALA A 111 17.43 -11.66 -2.10
CA ALA A 111 18.10 -10.65 -1.31
C ALA A 111 18.05 -11.00 0.19
N TYR A 112 19.11 -10.69 0.91
CA TYR A 112 19.27 -11.08 2.31
C TYR A 112 19.57 -9.87 3.20
N ILE A 113 19.13 -9.94 4.47
CA ILE A 113 19.56 -9.02 5.52
C ILE A 113 20.27 -9.82 6.63
N PRO A 114 21.48 -9.44 7.06
CA PRO A 114 22.38 -8.52 6.37
C PRO A 114 22.87 -9.11 5.05
N ALA A 115 23.10 -8.28 4.07
CA ALA A 115 23.55 -8.76 2.75
C ALA A 115 24.90 -9.47 2.83
N THR A 116 25.87 -8.83 3.48
CA THR A 116 27.21 -9.36 3.78
C THR A 116 27.87 -8.49 4.86
N PRO A 117 28.68 -9.05 5.77
CA PRO A 117 28.86 -10.48 6.01
C PRO A 117 27.63 -11.12 6.67
N TYR A 118 27.59 -12.44 6.70
CA TYR A 118 26.59 -13.18 7.48
C TYR A 118 26.64 -12.77 8.96
N THR A 119 25.47 -12.75 9.59
CA THR A 119 25.40 -12.57 11.05
C THR A 119 25.86 -13.85 11.74
N THR A 120 26.76 -13.71 12.72
CA THR A 120 27.26 -14.81 13.53
C THR A 120 26.92 -14.56 14.99
N GLN A 121 26.36 -15.58 15.66
CA GLN A 121 26.12 -15.64 17.09
C GLN A 121 26.89 -16.83 17.67
N ASN A 122 27.76 -16.56 18.66
CA ASN A 122 28.63 -17.57 19.27
C ASN A 122 28.21 -17.81 20.70
N PHE A 123 27.96 -19.07 21.05
CA PHE A 123 27.57 -19.51 22.38
C PHE A 123 28.68 -20.36 22.98
N LEU A 124 29.25 -19.91 24.07
CA LEU A 124 30.25 -20.67 24.82
C LEU A 124 29.62 -21.74 25.73
N ALA A 125 28.35 -21.58 26.06
CA ALA A 125 27.55 -22.48 26.87
C ALA A 125 26.10 -22.47 26.41
N ALA A 126 25.21 -23.23 27.05
CA ALA A 126 23.78 -23.12 26.85
C ALA A 126 23.31 -21.68 27.13
N GLY A 127 22.44 -21.18 26.25
CA GLY A 127 21.91 -19.83 26.38
C GLY A 127 21.07 -19.43 25.20
N THR A 128 20.38 -18.29 25.36
CA THR A 128 19.56 -17.67 24.29
C THR A 128 20.07 -16.26 24.02
N GLU A 129 20.23 -15.93 22.77
CA GLU A 129 20.61 -14.60 22.29
C GLU A 129 19.65 -14.14 21.20
N THR A 130 19.32 -12.86 21.22
CA THR A 130 18.38 -12.23 20.31
C THR A 130 19.08 -11.09 19.57
N LYS A 131 18.89 -11.04 18.23
CA LYS A 131 19.33 -9.92 17.39
C LYS A 131 18.15 -9.35 16.61
N THR A 132 18.03 -8.01 16.66
CA THR A 132 17.00 -7.27 15.93
C THR A 132 17.62 -6.57 14.72
N PHE A 133 16.91 -6.63 13.60
CA PHE A 133 17.29 -6.02 12.34
C PHE A 133 16.17 -5.12 11.86
N SER A 134 16.54 -3.96 11.32
CA SER A 134 15.58 -3.04 10.71
C SER A 134 15.35 -3.36 9.24
N TYR A 135 14.12 -3.13 8.77
CA TYR A 135 13.75 -3.08 7.37
C TYR A 135 12.69 -2.00 7.14
N TYR A 136 12.35 -1.74 5.89
CA TYR A 136 11.41 -0.70 5.52
C TYR A 136 10.37 -1.25 4.55
N GLY A 137 9.11 -0.99 4.85
CA GLY A 137 8.00 -1.17 3.91
C GLY A 137 7.84 0.09 3.07
N CYS A 138 7.85 -0.06 1.76
CA CYS A 138 7.86 1.05 0.81
C CYS A 138 6.65 0.94 -0.12
N VAL A 139 5.80 1.99 -0.15
CA VAL A 139 4.72 2.13 -1.13
C VAL A 139 5.17 3.19 -2.15
N PRO A 140 5.37 2.81 -3.43
CA PRO A 140 5.90 3.73 -4.44
C PRO A 140 4.99 4.94 -4.69
N ALA A 141 5.60 6.06 -5.08
CA ALA A 141 4.88 7.19 -5.66
C ALA A 141 4.34 6.87 -7.06
N GLY A 142 3.37 7.66 -7.53
CA GLY A 142 2.89 7.61 -8.91
C GLY A 142 2.09 6.36 -9.29
N LEU A 143 1.62 5.60 -8.31
CA LEU A 143 0.69 4.51 -8.56
C LEU A 143 -0.67 5.04 -9.03
N ALA A 144 -1.39 4.24 -9.82
CA ALA A 144 -2.80 4.51 -10.10
C ALA A 144 -3.58 4.68 -8.79
N VAL A 145 -4.57 5.59 -8.80
CA VAL A 145 -5.38 5.88 -7.60
C VAL A 145 -6.09 4.59 -7.15
N PRO A 146 -5.81 4.10 -5.93
CA PRO A 146 -6.42 2.85 -5.46
C PRO A 146 -7.90 3.04 -5.09
N ALA A 147 -8.63 1.95 -5.05
CA ALA A 147 -9.91 1.92 -4.36
C ALA A 147 -9.68 2.10 -2.85
N ALA A 148 -10.63 2.75 -2.18
CA ALA A 148 -10.57 2.88 -0.73
C ALA A 148 -10.66 1.50 -0.04
N GLY A 149 -9.90 1.31 1.02
CA GLY A 149 -9.90 0.06 1.79
C GLY A 149 -8.54 -0.30 2.37
N THR A 150 -8.52 -1.42 3.08
CA THR A 150 -7.29 -1.98 3.64
C THR A 150 -6.79 -3.11 2.73
N TYR A 151 -5.60 -2.95 2.23
CA TYR A 151 -4.87 -3.91 1.41
C TYR A 151 -3.95 -4.73 2.29
N SER A 152 -3.98 -6.04 2.17
CA SER A 152 -3.18 -6.95 2.99
C SER A 152 -2.34 -7.91 2.15
N ASP A 153 -1.20 -8.30 2.70
CA ASP A 153 -0.37 -9.37 2.19
C ASP A 153 0.29 -10.12 3.35
N THR A 154 0.85 -11.28 3.08
CA THR A 154 1.65 -12.06 4.03
C THR A 154 2.97 -12.42 3.37
N VAL A 155 4.06 -12.08 4.03
CA VAL A 155 5.42 -12.34 3.58
C VAL A 155 6.05 -13.39 4.47
N THR A 156 6.72 -14.37 3.87
CA THR A 156 7.46 -15.42 4.57
C THR A 156 8.92 -15.04 4.70
N MET A 157 9.46 -15.18 5.90
CA MET A 157 10.89 -15.02 6.20
C MET A 157 11.55 -16.39 6.33
N SER A 158 12.78 -16.50 5.82
CA SER A 158 13.59 -17.71 5.91
C SER A 158 14.98 -17.39 6.43
N ILE A 159 15.49 -18.21 7.33
CA ILE A 159 16.87 -18.12 7.82
C ILE A 159 17.76 -18.93 6.87
N ILE A 160 18.84 -18.34 6.36
CA ILE A 160 19.75 -18.95 5.38
C ILE A 160 21.20 -18.89 5.89
N PRO A 161 21.95 -19.98 5.81
CA PRO A 161 21.56 -21.31 5.39
C PRO A 161 20.54 -21.92 6.34
N GLY A 162 19.46 -22.45 5.75
CA GLY A 162 18.41 -23.13 6.50
C GLY A 162 18.84 -24.54 6.91
N GLY A 163 18.21 -25.04 7.94
CA GLY A 163 18.35 -26.41 8.42
C GLY A 163 17.19 -26.75 9.36
N THR A 164 17.10 -28.01 9.80
CA THR A 164 16.06 -28.45 10.71
C THR A 164 16.06 -27.71 12.07
N ALA A 165 17.13 -26.95 12.32
CA ALA A 165 17.33 -26.15 13.53
C ALA A 165 16.93 -24.68 13.35
N PHE A 166 16.62 -24.24 12.12
CA PHE A 166 16.26 -22.85 11.81
C PHE A 166 14.81 -22.82 11.34
N THR A 167 14.00 -22.09 12.09
CA THR A 167 12.54 -21.97 11.80
C THR A 167 12.28 -20.60 11.20
N GLY A 168 11.70 -20.57 10.01
CA GLY A 168 11.18 -19.36 9.37
C GLY A 168 9.97 -18.80 10.11
N GLY A 169 9.51 -17.65 9.67
CA GLY A 169 8.31 -16.98 10.20
C GLY A 169 7.58 -16.24 9.09
N THR A 170 6.40 -15.74 9.41
CA THR A 170 5.63 -14.87 8.52
C THR A 170 5.34 -13.54 9.20
N PHE A 171 5.10 -12.50 8.40
CA PHE A 171 4.58 -11.24 8.90
C PHE A 171 3.52 -10.66 7.97
N ALA A 172 2.63 -9.86 8.56
CA ALA A 172 1.58 -9.20 7.84
C ALA A 172 2.05 -7.85 7.28
N VAL A 173 1.57 -7.53 6.09
CA VAL A 173 1.64 -6.21 5.47
C VAL A 173 0.23 -5.66 5.42
N SER A 174 0.04 -4.42 5.87
CA SER A 174 -1.23 -3.71 5.85
C SER A 174 -1.05 -2.31 5.29
N ILE A 175 -1.80 -1.97 4.22
CA ILE A 175 -1.75 -0.64 3.60
C ILE A 175 -3.18 -0.13 3.50
N THR A 176 -3.48 0.99 4.19
CA THR A 176 -4.82 1.59 4.18
C THR A 176 -4.88 2.70 3.14
N ALA A 177 -5.74 2.56 2.13
CA ALA A 177 -6.09 3.61 1.19
C ALA A 177 -7.37 4.31 1.66
N PRO A 178 -7.30 5.60 2.05
CA PRO A 178 -8.48 6.33 2.52
C PRO A 178 -9.43 6.62 1.36
N ALA A 179 -10.73 6.72 1.67
CA ALA A 179 -11.70 7.30 0.76
C ALA A 179 -11.47 8.82 0.70
N THR A 180 -11.18 9.34 -0.49
CA THR A 180 -10.97 10.77 -0.70
C THR A 180 -11.61 11.22 -2.00
N CYS A 181 -12.16 12.43 -2.00
CA CYS A 181 -12.68 13.07 -3.18
C CYS A 181 -12.52 14.59 -3.05
N SER A 182 -11.94 15.24 -4.04
CA SER A 182 -11.69 16.69 -4.00
C SER A 182 -11.74 17.29 -5.41
N PHE A 183 -11.86 18.60 -5.47
CA PHE A 183 -11.63 19.35 -6.72
C PHE A 183 -10.12 19.54 -6.91
N SER A 184 -9.59 19.06 -8.02
CA SER A 184 -8.23 19.40 -8.47
C SER A 184 -8.20 20.67 -9.33
N THR A 185 -9.33 21.01 -9.95
CA THR A 185 -9.59 22.29 -10.59
C THR A 185 -10.97 22.77 -10.18
N GLN A 186 -11.05 23.95 -9.61
CA GLN A 186 -12.31 24.59 -9.25
C GLN A 186 -13.03 25.08 -10.50
N PRO A 187 -14.40 25.13 -10.52
CA PRO A 187 -15.13 25.77 -11.60
C PRO A 187 -14.80 27.26 -11.66
N GLY A 188 -14.68 27.77 -12.89
CA GLY A 188 -14.58 29.20 -13.15
C GLY A 188 -15.94 29.87 -13.26
N ASN A 189 -15.98 31.13 -13.71
CA ASN A 189 -17.21 31.83 -14.00
C ASN A 189 -17.92 31.27 -15.21
N ILE A 190 -19.25 31.48 -15.26
CA ILE A 190 -20.07 31.27 -16.44
C ILE A 190 -20.55 32.64 -16.89
N ASP A 191 -20.05 33.15 -18.02
CA ASP A 191 -20.35 34.47 -18.52
C ASP A 191 -21.33 34.38 -19.68
N PHE A 192 -22.55 34.85 -19.47
CA PHE A 192 -23.57 34.96 -20.49
C PHE A 192 -23.50 36.31 -21.23
N ASN A 193 -23.52 36.25 -22.54
CA ASN A 193 -23.75 37.40 -23.39
C ASN A 193 -25.13 37.27 -24.04
N TYR A 194 -26.09 38.08 -23.62
CA TYR A 194 -27.48 37.96 -24.05
C TYR A 194 -27.99 39.32 -24.54
N THR A 195 -28.68 39.31 -25.70
CA THR A 195 -29.38 40.46 -26.22
C THR A 195 -30.87 40.33 -25.95
N SER A 196 -31.54 41.37 -25.41
CA SER A 196 -32.99 41.36 -25.14
C SER A 196 -33.76 40.89 -26.31
N PHE A 197 -34.72 40.00 -26.10
CA PHE A 197 -35.54 39.31 -27.10
C PHE A 197 -34.76 38.51 -28.16
N GLY A 198 -33.45 38.28 -27.93
CA GLY A 198 -32.59 37.54 -28.82
C GLY A 198 -32.74 36.02 -28.73
N ALA A 199 -31.84 35.33 -29.40
CA ALA A 199 -31.71 33.88 -29.34
C ALA A 199 -31.23 33.43 -27.93
N ALA A 200 -31.45 32.13 -27.60
CA ALA A 200 -30.92 31.56 -26.36
C ALA A 200 -29.40 31.72 -26.28
N ALA A 201 -28.90 32.00 -25.10
CA ALA A 201 -27.47 32.06 -24.82
C ALA A 201 -27.05 30.83 -24.01
N LEU A 202 -25.96 30.18 -24.43
CA LEU A 202 -25.33 29.08 -23.75
C LEU A 202 -23.96 29.51 -23.28
N ALA A 203 -23.54 29.07 -22.10
CA ALA A 203 -22.22 29.25 -21.57
C ALA A 203 -21.88 28.12 -20.60
N ASN A 204 -20.62 27.80 -20.45
CA ASN A 204 -20.22 26.74 -19.55
C ASN A 204 -18.89 27.07 -18.86
N THR A 205 -18.61 26.36 -17.78
CA THR A 205 -17.30 26.28 -17.16
C THR A 205 -17.00 24.82 -16.82
N PHE A 206 -15.73 24.46 -16.75
CA PHE A 206 -15.34 23.13 -16.37
C PHE A 206 -14.75 23.11 -14.97
N PHE A 207 -14.75 21.93 -14.37
CA PHE A 207 -14.03 21.62 -13.16
C PHE A 207 -13.50 20.18 -13.24
N VAL A 208 -12.53 19.85 -12.39
CA VAL A 208 -11.92 18.52 -12.36
C VAL A 208 -12.01 17.97 -10.95
N THR A 209 -12.57 16.78 -10.82
CA THR A 209 -12.56 16.02 -9.57
C THR A 209 -11.42 15.01 -9.56
N ASN A 210 -10.89 14.72 -8.36
CA ASN A 210 -9.96 13.65 -8.14
C ASN A 210 -10.44 12.82 -6.94
N CYS A 211 -10.99 11.63 -7.23
CA CYS A 211 -11.60 10.77 -6.23
C CYS A 211 -10.95 9.39 -6.24
N SER A 212 -10.92 8.73 -5.07
CA SER A 212 -10.46 7.34 -4.94
C SER A 212 -11.17 6.45 -5.95
N ASN A 213 -10.43 5.52 -6.57
CA ASN A 213 -10.96 4.61 -7.58
C ASN A 213 -12.18 3.85 -7.05
N LEU A 214 -13.19 3.68 -7.88
CA LEU A 214 -14.47 3.04 -7.57
C LEU A 214 -15.30 3.70 -6.46
N LEU A 215 -14.84 4.80 -5.86
CA LEU A 215 -15.61 5.53 -4.86
C LEU A 215 -16.83 6.20 -5.52
N PRO A 216 -18.06 5.87 -5.12
CA PRO A 216 -19.23 6.58 -5.61
C PRO A 216 -19.28 7.98 -4.98
N TYR A 217 -19.63 8.98 -5.76
CA TYR A 217 -19.83 10.34 -5.27
C TYR A 217 -20.93 11.05 -6.04
N THR A 218 -21.47 12.08 -5.43
CA THR A 218 -22.53 12.91 -5.99
C THR A 218 -22.09 14.37 -5.96
N MET A 219 -22.30 15.07 -7.07
CA MET A 219 -22.08 16.51 -7.19
C MET A 219 -23.42 17.21 -7.30
N ALA A 220 -23.61 18.30 -6.56
CA ALA A 220 -24.83 19.06 -6.57
C ALA A 220 -24.56 20.56 -6.54
N LEU A 221 -25.32 21.32 -7.33
CA LEU A 221 -25.40 22.78 -7.23
C LEU A 221 -26.40 23.12 -6.13
N ASP A 222 -26.17 24.24 -5.43
CA ASP A 222 -27.09 24.80 -4.44
C ASP A 222 -28.43 25.22 -5.08
N ALA A 223 -28.39 25.72 -6.31
CA ALA A 223 -29.55 25.97 -7.14
C ALA A 223 -29.30 25.64 -8.62
N THR A 224 -30.34 25.23 -9.33
CA THR A 224 -30.29 24.91 -10.76
C THR A 224 -30.89 25.99 -11.65
N SER A 225 -31.31 27.13 -11.07
CA SER A 225 -31.83 28.29 -11.77
C SER A 225 -31.72 29.53 -10.91
N GLY A 226 -31.70 30.68 -11.53
CA GLY A 226 -31.69 31.97 -10.88
C GLY A 226 -32.12 33.07 -11.83
N THR A 227 -31.98 34.32 -11.40
CA THR A 227 -32.34 35.50 -12.20
C THR A 227 -31.26 36.57 -12.07
N ILE A 228 -30.66 36.97 -13.17
CA ILE A 228 -29.67 38.03 -13.25
C ILE A 228 -30.20 39.13 -14.17
N VAL A 229 -30.29 40.37 -13.66
CA VAL A 229 -30.83 41.53 -14.39
C VAL A 229 -32.14 41.27 -15.12
N GLY A 230 -33.04 40.50 -14.45
CA GLY A 230 -34.37 40.13 -15.00
C GLY A 230 -34.32 39.02 -16.05
N LEU A 231 -33.18 38.40 -16.30
CA LEU A 231 -33.04 37.23 -17.18
C LEU A 231 -33.01 35.97 -16.33
N ASN A 232 -33.95 35.07 -16.57
CA ASN A 232 -33.95 33.75 -15.95
C ASN A 232 -32.94 32.86 -16.64
N TYR A 233 -32.10 32.21 -15.84
CA TYR A 233 -31.14 31.23 -16.35
C TYR A 233 -31.31 29.87 -15.66
N THR A 234 -30.76 28.84 -16.26
CA THR A 234 -30.69 27.48 -15.69
C THR A 234 -29.26 26.99 -15.67
N LEU A 235 -28.92 26.16 -14.69
CA LEU A 235 -27.63 25.49 -14.57
C LEU A 235 -27.81 23.99 -14.48
N ALA A 236 -26.89 23.23 -15.09
CA ALA A 236 -26.91 21.79 -15.03
C ALA A 236 -25.48 21.23 -15.06
N LEU A 237 -25.28 20.06 -14.43
CA LEU A 237 -24.01 19.35 -14.44
C LEU A 237 -24.01 18.28 -15.54
N ASN A 238 -22.91 18.19 -16.30
CA ASN A 238 -22.71 17.16 -17.32
C ASN A 238 -21.23 16.83 -17.50
N THR A 239 -20.96 15.75 -18.23
CA THR A 239 -19.62 15.39 -18.71
C THR A 239 -19.29 16.04 -20.06
N THR A 240 -20.25 16.74 -20.70
CA THR A 240 -20.12 17.37 -22.01
C THR A 240 -20.45 18.87 -21.90
N PRO A 241 -19.66 19.76 -22.51
CA PRO A 241 -19.97 21.20 -22.54
C PRO A 241 -21.21 21.48 -23.39
N ASP A 242 -21.83 22.63 -23.15
CA ASP A 242 -22.98 23.18 -23.90
C ASP A 242 -24.14 22.20 -24.15
N SER A 243 -24.32 21.27 -23.23
CA SER A 243 -25.40 20.28 -23.28
C SER A 243 -26.25 20.35 -22.03
N GLY A 244 -27.46 19.81 -22.10
CA GLY A 244 -28.28 19.63 -20.91
C GLY A 244 -27.57 18.81 -19.85
N GLY A 245 -28.19 18.62 -18.71
CA GLY A 245 -27.61 17.85 -17.64
C GLY A 245 -28.56 17.74 -16.45
N THR A 246 -28.02 17.33 -15.32
CA THR A 246 -28.77 17.13 -14.07
C THR A 246 -28.02 17.74 -12.89
N SER A 247 -28.76 18.12 -11.86
CA SER A 247 -28.21 18.34 -10.53
C SER A 247 -29.21 17.73 -9.54
N PRO A 248 -28.80 16.75 -8.73
CA PRO A 248 -27.47 16.21 -8.58
C PRO A 248 -27.00 15.34 -9.76
N LEU A 249 -25.68 15.25 -9.95
CA LEU A 249 -25.02 14.35 -10.89
C LEU A 249 -24.19 13.33 -10.09
N THR A 250 -24.47 12.03 -10.29
CA THR A 250 -23.71 10.94 -9.67
C THR A 250 -22.58 10.47 -10.57
N SER A 251 -21.46 10.12 -9.98
CA SER A 251 -20.31 9.56 -10.67
C SER A 251 -19.54 8.58 -9.78
N ARG A 252 -18.45 8.07 -10.29
CA ARG A 252 -17.56 7.15 -9.57
C ARG A 252 -16.12 7.46 -9.91
N GLY A 253 -15.25 7.45 -8.91
CA GLY A 253 -13.83 7.63 -9.10
C GLY A 253 -13.22 6.60 -10.05
N THR A 254 -12.17 6.98 -10.75
CA THR A 254 -11.44 6.14 -11.71
C THR A 254 -10.00 5.93 -11.28
N ALA A 255 -9.35 4.89 -11.80
CA ALA A 255 -7.95 4.62 -11.54
C ALA A 255 -7.01 5.73 -12.05
N ALA A 256 -7.44 6.54 -13.02
CA ALA A 256 -6.74 7.73 -13.49
C ALA A 256 -6.85 8.91 -12.49
N GLY A 257 -7.82 8.86 -11.58
CA GLY A 257 -8.09 9.88 -10.58
C GLY A 257 -8.87 11.06 -11.15
N ALA A 258 -8.26 11.85 -12.02
CA ALA A 258 -8.85 13.06 -12.56
C ALA A 258 -10.00 12.78 -13.53
N GLN A 259 -11.14 13.45 -13.31
CA GLN A 259 -12.34 13.40 -14.15
C GLN A 259 -12.85 14.83 -14.39
N THR A 260 -13.07 15.20 -15.66
CA THR A 260 -13.57 16.51 -16.05
C THR A 260 -15.08 16.52 -16.16
N PHE A 261 -15.70 17.55 -15.62
CA PHE A 261 -17.12 17.84 -15.67
C PHE A 261 -17.35 19.30 -16.04
N TYR A 262 -18.58 19.61 -16.43
CA TYR A 262 -18.99 20.95 -16.83
C TYR A 262 -20.22 21.39 -16.04
N ILE A 263 -20.26 22.68 -15.71
CA ILE A 263 -21.48 23.38 -15.33
C ILE A 263 -21.96 24.08 -16.59
N ASN A 264 -23.07 23.62 -17.15
CA ASN A 264 -23.67 24.19 -18.34
C ASN A 264 -24.78 25.14 -17.93
N GLY A 265 -24.70 26.38 -18.40
CA GLY A 265 -25.67 27.42 -18.19
C GLY A 265 -26.45 27.78 -19.44
N SER A 266 -27.70 28.11 -19.31
CA SER A 266 -28.54 28.57 -20.44
C SER A 266 -29.49 29.68 -20.03
N ILE A 267 -29.64 30.69 -20.91
CA ILE A 267 -30.70 31.69 -20.90
C ILE A 267 -31.63 31.41 -22.07
N ALA A 268 -32.92 31.24 -21.83
CA ALA A 268 -33.88 30.96 -22.90
C ALA A 268 -34.04 32.19 -23.83
N ALA A 269 -34.37 31.91 -25.10
CA ALA A 269 -34.67 32.95 -26.07
C ALA A 269 -35.87 33.82 -25.71
N GLY A 270 -35.91 35.05 -26.17
CA GLY A 270 -37.06 35.96 -26.13
C GLY A 270 -37.28 36.66 -24.78
N GLN A 271 -36.31 36.60 -23.85
CA GLN A 271 -36.38 37.34 -22.59
C GLN A 271 -36.05 38.81 -22.75
N ALA A 272 -36.79 39.71 -22.07
CA ALA A 272 -36.58 41.14 -22.13
C ALA A 272 -35.41 41.62 -21.26
N GLY A 273 -35.26 41.04 -20.06
CA GLY A 273 -34.39 41.60 -18.99
C GLY A 273 -34.97 42.85 -18.35
N THR A 274 -34.21 43.45 -17.44
CA THR A 274 -34.61 44.69 -16.75
C THR A 274 -33.69 45.88 -17.03
N CYS A 275 -32.79 45.77 -18.02
CA CYS A 275 -31.94 46.87 -18.45
C CYS A 275 -32.77 47.98 -19.06
N ALA A 276 -32.78 49.14 -18.45
CA ALA A 276 -33.57 50.30 -18.95
C ALA A 276 -32.93 50.91 -20.22
N THR A 277 -31.59 50.98 -20.33
CA THR A 277 -30.84 51.54 -21.44
C THR A 277 -29.46 50.92 -21.55
N GLY A 278 -29.00 50.59 -22.76
CA GLY A 278 -27.63 50.17 -23.07
C GLY A 278 -27.30 48.78 -22.56
N THR A 279 -26.08 48.59 -22.05
CA THR A 279 -25.55 47.34 -21.52
C THR A 279 -25.60 47.36 -19.99
N CYS A 280 -26.07 46.30 -19.35
CA CYS A 280 -25.96 46.12 -17.93
C CYS A 280 -25.35 44.76 -17.60
N SER A 281 -24.78 44.63 -16.42
CA SER A 281 -24.21 43.40 -15.90
C SER A 281 -24.77 43.09 -14.50
N GLY A 282 -24.81 41.84 -14.20
CA GLY A 282 -25.15 41.32 -12.87
C GLY A 282 -24.41 40.02 -12.62
N SER A 283 -24.31 39.60 -11.40
CA SER A 283 -23.68 38.33 -11.01
C SER A 283 -24.45 37.67 -9.90
N GLU A 284 -24.39 36.35 -9.88
CA GLU A 284 -24.92 35.52 -8.81
C GLU A 284 -23.86 34.45 -8.47
N THR A 285 -23.77 34.08 -7.20
CA THR A 285 -22.79 33.10 -6.74
C THR A 285 -23.49 31.81 -6.43
N HIS A 286 -22.95 30.70 -6.97
CA HIS A 286 -23.42 29.34 -6.70
C HIS A 286 -22.35 28.50 -6.02
N THR A 287 -22.82 27.52 -5.25
CA THR A 287 -21.97 26.56 -4.56
C THR A 287 -22.12 25.19 -5.21
N LEU A 288 -20.99 24.59 -5.61
CA LEU A 288 -20.91 23.20 -6.04
C LEU A 288 -20.38 22.35 -4.87
N THR A 289 -21.15 21.34 -4.47
CA THR A 289 -20.81 20.41 -3.39
C THR A 289 -20.54 19.01 -3.92
N ILE A 290 -19.50 18.34 -3.41
CA ILE A 290 -19.23 16.91 -3.60
C ILE A 290 -19.54 16.19 -2.30
N THR A 291 -20.29 15.09 -2.38
CA THR A 291 -20.60 14.17 -1.27
C THR A 291 -20.19 12.74 -1.66
N TYR A 292 -19.44 12.02 -0.77
CA TYR A 292 -18.96 10.66 -0.98
C TYR A 292 -18.93 9.86 0.32
#